data_60db87b2c3b0fdce77c06078f26093c3
#
_entry.id   60db87b2c3b0fdce77c06078f26093c3
#
_cell.length_a   1.000
_cell.length_b   1.000
_cell.length_c   1.000
_cell.angle_alpha   90.00
_cell.angle_beta   90.00
_cell.angle_gamma   90.00
#
_symmetry.space_group_name_H-M   'P 1'
#
loop_
_entity.id
_entity.type
_entity.pdbx_description
1 polymer ?
#
loop_
_entity_poly.entity_id
_entity_poly.type
_entity_poly.pdbx_seq_one_letter_code
_entity_poly.pdbx_strand_id
1 'polypeptide(L)'
;MADRVLSVTAYTTFDLLDAVAEGHGWTDEAMAVLNVKTPRKNPDEVLLQLELDNTSLDNLPAHAETVSLSPDEAQKLAGELERYAQTVEDEG
;
A
#
# COMPACT_ATOMS: atom_id res chain seq x y z
N MET A 1 7.08 -16.95 -23.64
CA MET A 1 7.13 -16.86 -23.12
C MET A 1 7.39 -16.27 -22.85
N ALA A 2 6.76 -15.86 -23.01
CA ALA A 2 6.76 -15.25 -22.62
C ALA A 2 7.28 -14.88 -21.90
N ASP A 3 7.50 -14.90 -21.69
CA ASP A 3 7.92 -14.79 -20.82
C ASP A 3 8.53 -13.99 -20.45
N ARG A 4 8.82 -13.20 -20.99
CA ARG A 4 9.15 -12.32 -20.58
C ARG A 4 8.58 -11.35 -19.95
N VAL A 5 7.98 -10.74 -20.57
CA VAL A 5 6.94 -10.10 -19.83
C VAL A 5 6.72 -10.73 -18.50
N LEU A 6 6.82 -11.98 -18.53
CA LEU A 6 6.58 -12.72 -17.34
C LEU A 6 7.64 -12.57 -16.29
N SER A 7 8.67 -11.82 -16.62
CA SER A 7 9.64 -11.48 -15.61
C SER A 7 9.17 -10.32 -14.76
N VAL A 8 8.04 -9.73 -15.12
CA VAL A 8 7.48 -8.63 -14.32
C VAL A 8 7.03 -9.18 -12.98
N THR A 9 7.37 -8.49 -11.92
CA THR A 9 6.93 -8.84 -10.58
C THR A 9 5.41 -8.72 -10.51
N ALA A 10 4.76 -9.75 -10.05
CA ALA A 10 3.34 -9.70 -9.83
C ALA A 10 3.05 -8.71 -8.72
N TYR A 11 2.06 -7.88 -8.94
CA TYR A 11 1.68 -6.93 -7.89
C TYR A 11 0.21 -6.60 -8.01
N THR A 12 -0.33 -6.08 -6.91
CA THR A 12 -1.72 -5.67 -6.82
C THR A 12 -1.75 -4.18 -6.51
N THR A 13 -2.59 -3.47 -7.21
CA THR A 13 -2.73 -2.02 -7.03
C THR A 13 -4.14 -1.70 -6.58
N PHE A 14 -4.24 -0.89 -5.55
CA PHE A 14 -5.50 -0.32 -5.09
C PHE A 14 -5.47 1.17 -5.38
N ASP A 15 -6.37 1.62 -6.26
CA ASP A 15 -6.45 3.02 -6.67
C ASP A 15 -7.53 3.75 -5.92
N LEU A 16 -7.41 5.06 -5.92
CA LEU A 16 -8.48 5.95 -5.45
C LEU A 16 -8.87 5.68 -4.00
N LEU A 17 -7.89 5.38 -3.18
CA LEU A 17 -8.11 5.22 -1.76
C LEU A 17 -8.11 6.59 -1.08
N ASP A 18 -8.97 6.76 -0.10
CA ASP A 18 -8.95 7.98 0.70
C ASP A 18 -7.76 7.93 1.64
N ALA A 19 -7.02 9.01 1.71
CA ALA A 19 -5.84 9.07 2.56
C ALA A 19 -5.72 10.44 3.20
N VAL A 20 -5.10 10.46 4.36
CA VAL A 20 -4.81 11.69 5.08
C VAL A 20 -3.34 11.63 5.50
N ALA A 21 -2.61 12.68 5.18
CA ALA A 21 -1.25 12.84 5.67
C ALA A 21 -1.27 13.92 6.74
N GLU A 22 -0.68 13.62 7.88
CA GLU A 22 -0.72 14.54 9.00
C GLU A 22 0.68 14.78 9.52
N GLY A 23 0.95 16.00 9.89
CA GLY A 23 2.17 16.37 10.57
C GLY A 23 1.81 17.26 11.73
N HIS A 24 2.85 17.81 12.36
CA HIS A 24 2.62 18.69 13.48
C HIS A 24 2.05 20.01 12.97
N GLY A 25 0.77 20.25 13.26
CA GLY A 25 0.12 21.48 12.89
C GLY A 25 -0.41 21.55 11.45
N TRP A 26 -0.45 20.41 10.73
CA TRP A 26 -0.99 20.43 9.38
C TRP A 26 -1.61 19.08 9.02
N THR A 27 -2.50 19.11 8.03
CA THR A 27 -3.19 17.94 7.51
C THR A 27 -3.42 18.12 6.01
N ASP A 28 -3.11 17.11 5.22
CA ASP A 28 -3.43 17.06 3.80
C ASP A 28 -4.33 15.86 3.53
N GLU A 29 -5.41 16.08 2.79
CA GLU A 29 -6.28 15.01 2.32
C GLU A 29 -5.97 14.76 0.85
N ALA A 30 -5.87 13.50 0.48
CA ALA A 30 -5.53 13.14 -0.89
C ALA A 30 -6.05 11.77 -1.22
N MET A 31 -6.12 11.51 -2.53
CA MET A 31 -6.33 10.14 -2.98
C MET A 31 -4.99 9.44 -2.97
N ALA A 32 -5.02 8.15 -2.75
CA ALA A 32 -3.79 7.36 -2.64
C ALA A 32 -3.85 6.13 -3.50
N VAL A 33 -2.66 5.66 -3.88
CA VAL A 33 -2.47 4.39 -4.55
C VAL A 33 -1.63 3.51 -3.64
N LEU A 34 -2.09 2.30 -3.41
CA LEU A 34 -1.37 1.33 -2.60
C LEU A 34 -1.00 0.15 -3.47
N ASN A 35 0.29 -0.13 -3.58
CA ASN A 35 0.80 -1.26 -4.33
C ASN A 35 1.30 -2.32 -3.37
N VAL A 36 0.97 -3.58 -3.67
CA VAL A 36 1.47 -4.72 -2.91
C VAL A 36 2.25 -5.59 -3.89
N LYS A 37 3.52 -5.84 -3.59
CA LYS A 37 4.38 -6.54 -4.54
C LYS A 37 5.49 -7.29 -3.81
N THR A 38 6.23 -8.08 -4.58
CA THR A 38 7.44 -8.74 -4.09
C THR A 38 8.61 -8.31 -4.95
N PRO A 39 9.84 -8.32 -4.40
CA PRO A 39 11.03 -8.06 -5.21
C PRO A 39 11.19 -9.13 -6.29
N ARG A 40 11.74 -8.74 -7.43
CA ARG A 40 11.98 -9.67 -8.51
C ARG A 40 13.07 -10.68 -8.16
N LYS A 41 14.08 -10.21 -7.46
CA LYS A 41 15.19 -11.06 -7.01
C LYS A 41 15.04 -11.32 -5.54
N ASN A 42 15.24 -12.56 -5.14
CA ASN A 42 15.17 -12.94 -3.73
C ASN A 42 13.84 -12.51 -3.12
N PRO A 43 12.72 -13.10 -3.59
CA PRO A 43 11.40 -12.66 -3.12
C PRO A 43 11.12 -13.21 -1.72
N ASP A 44 11.83 -12.68 -0.75
CA ASP A 44 11.74 -13.11 0.64
C ASP A 44 10.99 -12.10 1.50
N GLU A 45 10.41 -11.08 0.88
CA GLU A 45 9.65 -10.07 1.60
C GLU A 45 8.51 -9.56 0.75
N VAL A 46 7.54 -8.96 1.42
CA VAL A 46 6.40 -8.32 0.77
C VAL A 46 6.58 -6.83 0.92
N LEU A 47 6.40 -6.10 -0.16
CA LEU A 47 6.53 -4.64 -0.15
C LEU A 47 5.16 -4.00 -0.27
N LEU A 48 4.90 -3.05 0.61
CA LEU A 48 3.73 -2.17 0.50
C LEU A 48 4.24 -0.79 0.13
N GLN A 49 3.75 -0.24 -0.97
CA GLN A 49 4.18 1.08 -1.41
C GLN A 49 2.96 1.99 -1.49
N LEU A 50 3.04 3.09 -0.79
CA LEU A 50 1.95 4.06 -0.72
C LEU A 50 2.37 5.35 -1.40
N GLU A 51 1.56 5.80 -2.36
CA GLU A 51 1.77 7.07 -3.04
C GLU A 51 0.53 7.92 -2.90
N LEU A 52 0.71 9.17 -2.54
CA LEU A 52 -0.39 10.13 -2.46
C LEU A 52 -0.41 10.97 -3.74
N ASP A 53 -1.61 11.29 -4.21
CA ASP A 53 -1.78 12.15 -5.36
C ASP A 53 -1.26 13.54 -5.01
N ASN A 54 -0.14 13.91 -5.63
CA ASN A 54 0.54 15.16 -5.28
C ASN A 54 -0.20 16.40 -5.72
N THR A 55 -1.23 16.28 -6.54
CA THR A 55 -2.01 17.44 -6.94
C THR A 55 -2.83 17.99 -5.78
N SER A 56 -3.06 17.17 -4.75
CA SER A 56 -3.85 17.57 -3.59
C SER A 56 -2.99 17.90 -2.38
N LEU A 57 -1.67 17.78 -2.51
CA LEU A 57 -0.77 17.97 -1.37
C LEU A 57 -0.29 19.40 -1.29
N ASP A 58 -0.42 20.01 -0.12
CA ASP A 58 0.06 21.37 0.15
C ASP A 58 1.32 21.36 1.00
N ASN A 59 1.50 20.34 1.82
CA ASN A 59 2.56 20.31 2.83
C ASN A 59 3.64 19.27 2.56
N LEU A 60 3.41 18.37 1.62
CA LEU A 60 4.37 17.30 1.32
C LEU A 60 4.76 17.33 -0.15
N PRO A 61 6.05 17.10 -0.45
CA PRO A 61 6.45 16.91 -1.83
C PRO A 61 5.93 15.56 -2.33
N ALA A 62 5.90 15.40 -3.65
CA ALA A 62 5.55 14.11 -4.24
C ALA A 62 6.57 13.08 -3.78
N HIS A 63 6.09 11.96 -3.24
CA HIS A 63 6.95 10.91 -2.75
C HIS A 63 6.16 9.61 -2.60
N ALA A 64 6.87 8.52 -2.41
CA ALA A 64 6.26 7.25 -2.12
C ALA A 64 6.92 6.69 -0.86
N GLU A 65 6.14 6.00 -0.07
CA GLU A 65 6.62 5.33 1.13
C GLU A 65 6.56 3.83 0.89
N THR A 66 7.62 3.12 1.21
CA THR A 66 7.66 1.68 1.03
C THR A 66 7.93 1.01 2.38
N VAL A 67 7.11 0.02 2.70
CA VAL A 67 7.27 -0.75 3.92
C VAL A 67 7.57 -2.18 3.51
N SER A 68 8.61 -2.77 4.12
CA SER A 68 8.99 -4.15 3.87
C SER A 68 8.47 -5.03 4.99
N LEU A 69 7.80 -6.11 4.63
CA LEU A 69 7.24 -7.06 5.59
C LEU A 69 7.83 -8.43 5.33
N SER A 70 8.15 -9.16 6.40
CA SER A 70 8.46 -10.58 6.25
C SER A 70 7.18 -11.32 5.88
N PRO A 71 7.29 -12.56 5.37
CA PRO A 71 6.08 -13.34 5.11
C PRO A 71 5.17 -13.47 6.32
N ASP A 72 5.73 -13.67 7.50
CA ASP A 72 4.93 -13.78 8.72
C ASP A 72 4.22 -12.48 9.04
N GLU A 73 4.92 -11.36 8.90
CA GLU A 73 4.30 -10.05 9.14
C GLU A 73 3.20 -9.77 8.15
N ALA A 74 3.41 -10.13 6.88
CA ALA A 74 2.39 -9.93 5.87
C ALA A 74 1.15 -10.77 6.15
N GLN A 75 1.35 -12.02 6.58
CA GLN A 75 0.23 -12.90 6.91
C GLN A 75 -0.54 -12.38 8.12
N LYS A 76 0.17 -11.86 9.10
CA LYS A 76 -0.47 -11.29 10.27
C LYS A 76 -1.28 -10.06 9.88
N LEU A 77 -0.73 -9.19 9.05
CA LEU A 77 -1.44 -8.01 8.58
C LEU A 77 -2.71 -8.41 7.83
N ALA A 78 -2.61 -9.41 6.95
CA ALA A 78 -3.76 -9.88 6.19
C ALA A 78 -4.87 -10.35 7.12
N GLY A 79 -4.52 -11.11 8.16
CA GLY A 79 -5.49 -11.59 9.12
C GLY A 79 -6.14 -10.45 9.90
N GLU A 80 -5.35 -9.45 10.27
CA GLU A 80 -5.90 -8.31 11.00
C GLU A 80 -6.81 -7.48 10.12
N LEU A 81 -6.44 -7.30 8.84
CA LEU A 81 -7.30 -6.57 7.93
C LEU A 81 -8.65 -7.27 7.77
N GLU A 82 -8.63 -8.60 7.64
CA GLU A 82 -9.87 -9.36 7.54
C GLU A 82 -10.71 -9.23 8.80
N ARG A 83 -10.07 -9.29 9.96
CA ARG A 83 -10.77 -9.20 11.24
C ARG A 83 -11.46 -7.84 11.39
N TYR A 84 -10.76 -6.76 11.07
CA TYR A 84 -11.34 -5.44 11.18
C TYR A 84 -12.43 -5.20 10.14
N ALA A 85 -12.24 -5.72 8.93
CA ALA A 85 -13.27 -5.61 7.90
C ALA A 85 -14.55 -6.30 8.36
N GLN A 86 -14.42 -7.47 8.97
CA GLN A 86 -15.56 -8.21 9.49
C GLN A 86 -16.27 -7.42 10.60
N THR A 87 -15.49 -6.79 11.46
CA THR A 87 -16.05 -5.97 12.53
C THR A 87 -16.90 -4.82 11.97
N VAL A 88 -16.37 -4.16 10.94
CA VAL A 88 -17.09 -3.05 10.31
C VAL A 88 -18.39 -3.56 9.65
N GLU A 89 -18.32 -4.70 8.97
CA GLU A 89 -19.49 -5.27 8.32
C GLU A 89 -20.56 -5.67 9.33
N ASP A 90 -20.14 -6.21 10.49
CA ASP A 90 -21.07 -6.65 11.50
C ASP A 90 -21.79 -5.48 12.17
N GLU A 91 -21.14 -4.32 12.22
CA GLU A 91 -21.74 -3.14 12.83
C GLU A 91 -22.46 -2.25 11.83
N GLY A 92 -22.17 -2.46 10.58
CA GLY A 92 -22.81 -1.72 9.50
C GLY A 92 -24.11 -2.37 9.09
#